data_6c39a3ddbeafecd781593a0f8fac86a8
#
_entry.id   6c39a3ddbeafecd781593a0f8fac86a8
#
_cell.length_a   1.000
_cell.length_b   1.000
_cell.length_c   1.000
_cell.angle_alpha   90.00
_cell.angle_beta   90.00
_cell.angle_gamma   90.00
#
_symmetry.space_group_name_H-M   'P 1'
#
loop_
_entity.id
_entity.type
_entity.pdbx_description
1 polymer ?
#
loop_
_entity_poly.entity_id
_entity_poly.type
_entity_poly.pdbx_seq_one_letter_code
_entity_poly.pdbx_strand_id
1 'polypeptide(L)'
;MNLHQLWLITRYSFTEIWRNKTFRVAFMVLIPLLIAYQVSFQSDMFNIPVEYTLVLSSFIPTQNAYMFNLLLVFPLATMGFWVHKQKKYNTLEALLVHPQGNDTYSTGFILGIIIAFMIMGSISLALAGLINLFASPTSFQPLIYLFYLVTLFLPTIVFVVGITSFLAARCFKNGTVTTFFMLVYLSVDILFLSTLYHGLFDPLGILLPYTFSGFTGMADLPGFLLHRTTFLLLGIGFITLAISGLPRIPNKINGRQRAVCSGILLLFVGLLAGFIMYNHHEQVERRHALYESVYEKHDSPNKM
;
A
#
# COMPACT_ATOMS: atom_id res chain seq x y z
N MET A 1 16.06 -1.24 21.80
CA MET A 1 15.26 -0.09 21.29
C MET A 1 14.34 0.36 22.40
N ASN A 2 14.42 1.63 22.82
CA ASN A 2 13.54 2.16 23.88
C ASN A 2 12.22 2.62 23.22
N LEU A 3 11.08 1.98 23.58
CA LEU A 3 9.77 2.26 23.00
C LEU A 3 9.33 3.70 23.21
N HIS A 4 9.66 4.29 24.35
CA HIS A 4 9.33 5.70 24.62
C HIS A 4 10.04 6.66 23.66
N GLN A 5 11.33 6.42 23.41
CA GLN A 5 12.11 7.20 22.45
C GLN A 5 11.58 7.02 21.01
N LEU A 6 11.25 5.77 20.63
CA LEU A 6 10.66 5.49 19.33
C LEU A 6 9.35 6.27 19.15
N TRP A 7 8.47 6.24 20.15
CA TRP A 7 7.21 6.98 20.11
C TRP A 7 7.40 8.48 19.96
N LEU A 8 8.33 9.07 20.72
CA LEU A 8 8.62 10.50 20.61
C LEU A 8 9.12 10.90 19.23
N ILE A 9 10.01 10.10 18.64
CA ILE A 9 10.54 10.34 17.29
C ILE A 9 9.43 10.18 16.25
N THR A 10 8.61 9.14 16.36
CA THR A 10 7.48 8.92 15.47
C THR A 10 6.50 10.09 15.50
N ARG A 11 6.15 10.57 16.71
CA ARG A 11 5.27 11.73 16.88
C ARG A 11 5.87 13.00 16.30
N TYR A 12 7.18 13.21 16.51
CA TYR A 12 7.88 14.37 15.94
C TYR A 12 7.86 14.32 14.41
N SER A 13 8.22 13.18 13.83
CA SER A 13 8.26 12.99 12.38
C SER A 13 6.87 13.11 11.76
N PHE A 14 5.84 12.55 12.39
CA PHE A 14 4.46 12.76 11.99
C PHE A 14 4.08 14.24 11.97
N THR A 15 4.43 14.98 13.03
CA THR A 15 4.14 16.41 13.12
C THR A 15 4.89 17.21 12.06
N GLU A 16 6.16 16.88 11.79
CA GLU A 16 6.97 17.49 10.73
C GLU A 16 6.32 17.29 9.35
N ILE A 17 5.87 16.09 9.05
CA ILE A 17 5.19 15.74 7.79
C ILE A 17 3.87 16.52 7.66
N TRP A 18 3.06 16.48 8.71
CA TRP A 18 1.75 17.16 8.73
C TRP A 18 1.88 18.68 8.58
N ARG A 19 2.96 19.26 9.08
CA ARG A 19 3.28 20.69 8.93
C ARG A 19 3.93 21.01 7.58
N ASN A 20 4.39 20.04 6.82
CA ASN A 20 5.01 20.26 5.52
C ASN A 20 4.00 20.84 4.54
N LYS A 21 4.40 21.93 3.87
CA LYS A 21 3.54 22.64 2.91
C LYS A 21 3.12 21.74 1.75
N THR A 22 4.05 20.96 1.21
CA THR A 22 3.79 20.04 0.10
C THR A 22 2.78 18.96 0.49
N PHE A 23 2.92 18.37 1.69
CA PHE A 23 1.98 17.37 2.18
C PHE A 23 0.57 17.97 2.38
N ARG A 24 0.47 19.16 2.99
CA ARG A 24 -0.81 19.83 3.19
C ARG A 24 -1.51 20.15 1.88
N VAL A 25 -0.76 20.65 0.89
CA VAL A 25 -1.32 20.93 -0.45
C VAL A 25 -1.80 19.63 -1.10
N ALA A 26 -1.00 18.57 -1.05
CA ALA A 26 -1.41 17.26 -1.57
C ALA A 26 -2.69 16.75 -0.88
N PHE A 27 -2.79 16.87 0.45
CA PHE A 27 -3.97 16.50 1.21
C PHE A 27 -5.19 17.32 0.82
N MET A 28 -5.04 18.66 0.71
CA MET A 28 -6.12 19.57 0.32
C MET A 28 -6.64 19.34 -1.10
N VAL A 29 -5.82 18.82 -1.99
CA VAL A 29 -6.23 18.48 -3.37
C VAL A 29 -6.82 17.06 -3.43
N LEU A 30 -6.20 16.11 -2.77
CA LEU A 30 -6.56 14.70 -2.86
C LEU A 30 -7.91 14.41 -2.20
N ILE A 31 -8.18 14.96 -1.03
CA ILE A 31 -9.44 14.69 -0.31
C ILE A 31 -10.68 15.19 -1.07
N PRO A 32 -10.75 16.44 -1.55
CA PRO A 32 -11.88 16.89 -2.37
C PRO A 32 -12.05 16.08 -3.66
N LEU A 33 -10.94 15.66 -4.28
CA LEU A 33 -10.99 14.86 -5.51
C LEU A 33 -11.55 13.46 -5.24
N LEU A 34 -11.19 12.84 -4.12
CA LEU A 34 -11.76 11.58 -3.67
C LEU A 34 -13.24 11.72 -3.31
N ILE A 35 -13.65 12.82 -2.66
CA ILE A 35 -15.06 13.10 -2.37
C ILE A 35 -15.84 13.25 -3.66
N ALA A 36 -15.36 14.05 -4.62
CA ALA A 36 -16.01 14.24 -5.91
C ALA A 36 -16.17 12.91 -6.67
N TYR A 37 -15.11 12.09 -6.67
CA TYR A 37 -15.16 10.75 -7.24
C TYR A 37 -16.21 9.87 -6.56
N GLN A 38 -16.22 9.83 -5.21
CA GLN A 38 -17.16 9.01 -4.47
C GLN A 38 -18.61 9.47 -4.64
N VAL A 39 -18.86 10.77 -4.69
CA VAL A 39 -20.20 11.32 -4.94
C VAL A 39 -20.67 10.93 -6.35
N SER A 40 -19.85 11.10 -7.38
CA SER A 40 -20.19 10.71 -8.74
C SER A 40 -20.42 9.20 -8.83
N PHE A 41 -19.50 8.41 -8.32
CA PHE A 41 -19.56 6.96 -8.37
C PHE A 41 -20.79 6.40 -7.64
N GLN A 42 -21.10 6.91 -6.45
CA GLN A 42 -22.25 6.44 -5.67
C GLN A 42 -23.60 6.98 -6.21
N SER A 43 -23.62 8.16 -6.86
CA SER A 43 -24.81 8.65 -7.55
C SER A 43 -25.16 7.80 -8.76
N ASP A 44 -24.17 7.34 -9.51
CA ASP A 44 -24.40 6.43 -10.63
C ASP A 44 -24.95 5.08 -10.18
N MET A 45 -24.60 4.63 -8.97
CA MET A 45 -25.16 3.41 -8.38
C MET A 45 -26.67 3.49 -8.11
N PHE A 46 -27.28 4.68 -7.97
CA PHE A 46 -28.74 4.81 -7.86
C PHE A 46 -29.49 4.31 -9.11
N ASN A 47 -28.82 4.24 -10.24
CA ASN A 47 -29.39 3.73 -11.47
C ASN A 47 -29.22 2.21 -11.65
N ILE A 48 -28.51 1.55 -10.74
CA ILE A 48 -28.29 0.10 -10.73
C ILE A 48 -29.45 -0.58 -9.99
N PRO A 49 -30.06 -1.64 -10.54
CA PRO A 49 -31.12 -2.38 -9.84
C PRO A 49 -30.66 -2.85 -8.45
N VAL A 50 -31.55 -2.73 -7.45
CA VAL A 50 -31.26 -3.04 -6.04
C VAL A 50 -30.70 -4.46 -5.84
N GLU A 51 -31.07 -5.41 -6.69
CA GLU A 51 -30.58 -6.78 -6.69
C GLU A 51 -29.07 -6.88 -6.85
N TYR A 52 -28.46 -5.99 -7.65
CA TYR A 52 -27.01 -5.95 -7.81
C TYR A 52 -26.30 -5.19 -6.67
N THR A 53 -26.97 -4.27 -6.01
CA THR A 53 -26.36 -3.46 -4.93
C THR A 53 -26.17 -4.25 -3.64
N LEU A 54 -27.00 -5.25 -3.37
CA LEU A 54 -26.86 -6.15 -2.21
C LEU A 54 -25.60 -7.03 -2.29
N VAL A 55 -25.14 -7.36 -3.49
CA VAL A 55 -23.94 -8.16 -3.72
C VAL A 55 -22.66 -7.32 -3.63
N LEU A 56 -22.78 -6.01 -3.73
CA LEU A 56 -21.67 -5.07 -3.91
C LEU A 56 -21.35 -4.23 -2.66
N SER A 57 -21.72 -4.69 -1.46
CA SER A 57 -21.47 -3.94 -0.21
C SER A 57 -19.98 -3.61 0.04
N SER A 58 -19.06 -4.37 -0.56
CA SER A 58 -17.62 -4.12 -0.51
C SER A 58 -17.12 -3.25 -1.66
N PHE A 59 -17.95 -2.94 -2.64
CA PHE A 59 -17.51 -2.25 -3.85
C PHE A 59 -17.08 -0.81 -3.57
N ILE A 60 -17.80 -0.11 -2.70
CA ILE A 60 -17.46 1.27 -2.32
C ILE A 60 -16.09 1.37 -1.63
N PRO A 61 -15.79 0.61 -0.57
CA PRO A 61 -14.48 0.67 0.06
C PRO A 61 -13.36 0.19 -0.86
N THR A 62 -13.60 -0.77 -1.75
CA THR A 62 -12.62 -1.24 -2.73
C THR A 62 -12.31 -0.16 -3.77
N GLN A 63 -13.34 0.49 -4.32
CA GLN A 63 -13.17 1.60 -5.26
C GLN A 63 -12.51 2.82 -4.61
N ASN A 64 -12.80 3.08 -3.34
CA ASN A 64 -12.09 4.11 -2.59
C ASN A 64 -10.62 3.77 -2.43
N ALA A 65 -10.29 2.54 -2.09
CA ALA A 65 -8.91 2.08 -1.97
C ALA A 65 -8.16 2.18 -3.30
N TYR A 66 -8.81 1.78 -4.39
CA TYR A 66 -8.28 1.91 -5.75
C TYR A 66 -7.91 3.36 -6.08
N MET A 67 -8.86 4.27 -5.98
CA MET A 67 -8.62 5.68 -6.31
C MET A 67 -7.65 6.35 -5.34
N PHE A 68 -7.70 6.01 -4.06
CA PHE A 68 -6.74 6.49 -3.08
C PHE A 68 -5.33 6.06 -3.43
N ASN A 69 -5.10 4.77 -3.72
CA ASN A 69 -3.79 4.25 -4.05
C ASN A 69 -3.23 4.87 -5.34
N LEU A 70 -4.08 5.05 -6.35
CA LEU A 70 -3.71 5.71 -7.60
C LEU A 70 -3.29 7.17 -7.38
N LEU A 71 -4.02 7.92 -6.58
CA LEU A 71 -3.69 9.32 -6.26
C LEU A 71 -2.52 9.45 -5.28
N LEU A 72 -2.29 8.43 -4.46
CA LEU A 72 -1.21 8.39 -3.47
C LEU A 72 0.19 8.30 -4.12
N VAL A 73 0.26 7.90 -5.39
CA VAL A 73 1.48 7.88 -6.20
C VAL A 73 2.22 9.22 -6.14
N PHE A 74 1.49 10.33 -6.28
CA PHE A 74 2.10 11.66 -6.31
C PHE A 74 2.73 12.07 -4.97
N PRO A 75 2.02 12.07 -3.83
CA PRO A 75 2.63 12.44 -2.56
C PRO A 75 3.68 11.44 -2.08
N LEU A 76 3.53 10.14 -2.37
CA LEU A 76 4.54 9.15 -2.02
C LEU A 76 5.82 9.31 -2.83
N ALA A 77 5.74 9.64 -4.12
CA ALA A 77 6.92 9.92 -4.93
C ALA A 77 7.74 11.07 -4.35
N THR A 78 7.11 12.09 -3.76
CA THR A 78 7.82 13.22 -3.13
C THR A 78 8.59 12.85 -1.87
N MET A 79 8.36 11.68 -1.29
CA MET A 79 9.10 11.20 -0.11
C MET A 79 10.60 11.05 -0.37
N GLY A 80 10.99 10.77 -1.61
CA GLY A 80 12.41 10.74 -1.98
C GLY A 80 13.14 12.01 -1.58
N PHE A 81 12.51 13.18 -1.76
CA PHE A 81 13.06 14.46 -1.30
C PHE A 81 13.21 14.53 0.22
N TRP A 82 12.26 14.01 0.99
CA TRP A 82 12.33 14.06 2.45
C TRP A 82 13.43 13.19 3.00
N VAL A 83 13.61 11.98 2.47
CA VAL A 83 14.70 11.09 2.86
C VAL A 83 16.05 11.72 2.52
N HIS A 84 16.18 12.37 1.35
CA HIS A 84 17.41 13.08 0.99
C HIS A 84 17.63 14.34 1.81
N LYS A 85 16.58 15.07 2.16
CA LYS A 85 16.67 16.22 3.07
C LYS A 85 17.23 15.81 4.42
N GLN A 86 16.79 14.69 4.97
CA GLN A 86 17.34 14.14 6.21
C GLN A 86 18.85 13.80 6.12
N LYS A 87 19.33 13.39 4.94
CA LYS A 87 20.76 13.15 4.73
C LYS A 87 21.59 14.42 4.63
N LYS A 88 21.04 15.50 4.06
CA LYS A 88 21.78 16.70 3.67
C LYS A 88 21.92 17.70 4.81
N TYR A 89 20.97 17.81 5.71
CA TYR A 89 21.01 18.80 6.78
C TYR A 89 21.77 18.25 7.98
N ASN A 90 22.82 18.97 8.40
CA ASN A 90 23.57 18.77 9.64
C ASN A 90 22.74 19.08 10.90
N THR A 91 21.42 19.21 10.81
CA THR A 91 20.52 19.15 11.97
C THR A 91 20.75 17.88 12.80
N LEU A 92 21.43 16.91 12.22
CA LEU A 92 21.96 15.74 12.84
C LEU A 92 22.95 16.05 13.99
N GLU A 93 23.73 17.11 13.91
CA GLU A 93 24.70 17.45 14.96
C GLU A 93 24.02 17.81 16.29
N ALA A 94 22.91 18.54 16.25
CA ALA A 94 22.13 18.86 17.44
C ALA A 94 21.44 17.61 18.04
N LEU A 95 21.07 16.63 17.20
CA LEU A 95 20.49 15.37 17.62
C LEU A 95 21.55 14.33 18.03
N LEU A 96 22.83 14.53 17.63
CA LEU A 96 23.98 13.67 18.02
C LEU A 96 24.34 13.83 19.51
N VAL A 97 23.94 14.93 20.13
CA VAL A 97 24.13 15.15 21.58
C VAL A 97 23.26 14.20 22.42
N HIS A 98 22.19 13.66 21.84
CA HIS A 98 21.36 12.69 22.54
C HIS A 98 21.79 11.24 22.27
N PRO A 99 21.89 10.37 23.28
CA PRO A 99 22.33 8.98 23.17
C PRO A 99 21.27 8.07 22.52
N GLN A 100 20.83 8.44 21.33
CA GLN A 100 19.83 7.65 20.56
C GLN A 100 20.52 6.82 19.48
N GLY A 101 20.16 5.55 19.38
CA GLY A 101 20.64 4.68 18.30
C GLY A 101 20.06 5.10 16.93
N ASN A 102 20.87 4.99 15.88
CA ASN A 102 20.46 5.25 14.50
C ASN A 102 19.19 4.51 14.10
N ASP A 103 19.09 3.25 14.52
CA ASP A 103 17.98 2.38 14.17
C ASP A 103 16.66 2.91 14.75
N THR A 104 16.66 3.39 15.99
CA THR A 104 15.46 3.95 16.62
C THR A 104 14.99 5.21 15.93
N TYR A 105 15.93 6.08 15.52
CA TYR A 105 15.57 7.30 14.81
C TYR A 105 15.01 7.03 13.42
N SER A 106 15.71 6.24 12.62
CA SER A 106 15.33 5.94 11.25
C SER A 106 13.99 5.17 11.20
N THR A 107 13.79 4.23 12.12
CA THR A 107 12.53 3.51 12.27
C THR A 107 11.40 4.46 12.67
N GLY A 108 11.62 5.32 13.67
CA GLY A 108 10.60 6.29 14.10
C GLY A 108 10.22 7.29 12.99
N PHE A 109 11.22 7.73 12.21
CA PHE A 109 10.98 8.60 11.06
C PHE A 109 10.08 7.93 10.00
N ILE A 110 10.40 6.70 9.60
CA ILE A 110 9.63 5.95 8.61
C ILE A 110 8.23 5.63 9.14
N LEU A 111 8.10 5.24 10.41
CA LEU A 111 6.80 5.02 11.04
C LEU A 111 5.93 6.28 11.06
N GLY A 112 6.52 7.44 11.33
CA GLY A 112 5.81 8.71 11.26
C GLY A 112 5.19 8.99 9.89
N ILE A 113 5.91 8.63 8.83
CA ILE A 113 5.44 8.72 7.45
C ILE A 113 4.28 7.75 7.21
N ILE A 114 4.46 6.48 7.55
CA ILE A 114 3.42 5.45 7.38
C ILE A 114 2.13 5.87 8.10
N ILE A 115 2.24 6.34 9.35
CA ILE A 115 1.08 6.79 10.13
C ILE A 115 0.39 7.99 9.47
N ALA A 116 1.15 8.96 8.92
CA ALA A 116 0.56 10.11 8.25
C ALA A 116 -0.29 9.70 7.04
N PHE A 117 0.22 8.78 6.22
CA PHE A 117 -0.52 8.26 5.07
C PHE A 117 -1.67 7.34 5.46
N MET A 118 -1.51 6.54 6.52
CA MET A 118 -2.62 5.72 7.05
C MET A 118 -3.77 6.59 7.57
N ILE A 119 -3.49 7.69 8.25
CA ILE A 119 -4.52 8.63 8.69
C ILE A 119 -5.23 9.25 7.48
N MET A 120 -4.50 9.64 6.45
CA MET A 120 -5.06 10.17 5.21
C MET A 120 -5.99 9.15 4.53
N GLY A 121 -5.58 7.89 4.44
CA GLY A 121 -6.40 6.78 3.95
C GLY A 121 -7.64 6.52 4.80
N SER A 122 -7.49 6.57 6.12
CA SER A 122 -8.62 6.40 7.06
C SER A 122 -9.65 7.51 6.91
N ILE A 123 -9.21 8.77 6.72
CA ILE A 123 -10.12 9.91 6.48
C ILE A 123 -10.85 9.71 5.15
N SER A 124 -10.14 9.34 4.08
CA SER A 124 -10.75 9.06 2.78
C SER A 124 -11.81 7.98 2.87
N LEU A 125 -11.49 6.88 3.54
CA LEU A 125 -12.41 5.75 3.69
C LEU A 125 -13.61 6.07 4.58
N ALA A 126 -13.41 6.85 5.63
CA ALA A 126 -14.49 7.34 6.50
C ALA A 126 -15.45 8.25 5.73
N LEU A 127 -14.93 9.14 4.88
CA LEU A 127 -15.75 10.01 4.02
C LEU A 127 -16.56 9.19 3.00
N ALA A 128 -15.95 8.19 2.36
CA ALA A 128 -16.65 7.27 1.46
C ALA A 128 -17.76 6.50 2.18
N GLY A 129 -17.49 6.06 3.42
CA GLY A 129 -18.48 5.39 4.28
C GLY A 129 -19.63 6.29 4.71
N LEU A 130 -19.35 7.58 5.00
CA LEU A 130 -20.40 8.55 5.30
C LEU A 130 -21.30 8.79 4.07
N ILE A 131 -20.72 8.93 2.89
CA ILE A 131 -21.51 9.07 1.66
C ILE A 131 -22.36 7.81 1.43
N ASN A 132 -21.79 6.62 1.62
CA ASN A 132 -22.52 5.36 1.54
C ASN A 132 -23.72 5.33 2.51
N LEU A 133 -23.51 5.73 3.75
CA LEU A 133 -24.55 5.70 4.78
C LEU A 133 -25.74 6.61 4.45
N PHE A 134 -25.50 7.77 3.81
CA PHE A 134 -26.55 8.79 3.60
C PHE A 134 -27.07 8.86 2.16
N ALA A 135 -26.28 8.44 1.18
CA ALA A 135 -26.57 8.68 -0.23
C ALA A 135 -26.58 7.44 -1.12
N SER A 136 -26.16 6.27 -0.63
CA SER A 136 -26.05 5.07 -1.46
C SER A 136 -27.13 4.02 -1.10
N PRO A 137 -27.67 3.29 -2.09
CA PRO A 137 -28.57 2.17 -1.85
C PRO A 137 -27.87 0.92 -1.30
N THR A 138 -26.52 0.90 -1.31
CA THR A 138 -25.75 -0.26 -0.84
C THR A 138 -25.71 -0.33 0.68
N SER A 139 -25.72 -1.54 1.24
CA SER A 139 -25.63 -1.74 2.69
C SER A 139 -24.28 -1.29 3.26
N PHE A 140 -24.32 -0.47 4.30
CA PHE A 140 -23.12 -0.04 5.00
C PHE A 140 -22.65 -1.11 6.00
N GLN A 141 -21.45 -1.63 5.82
CA GLN A 141 -20.83 -2.63 6.70
C GLN A 141 -19.47 -2.15 7.21
N PRO A 142 -19.37 -1.56 8.41
CA PRO A 142 -18.15 -0.92 8.91
C PRO A 142 -16.95 -1.87 9.02
N LEU A 143 -17.21 -3.16 9.29
CA LEU A 143 -16.15 -4.17 9.40
C LEU A 143 -15.42 -4.37 8.08
N ILE A 144 -16.10 -4.29 6.95
CA ILE A 144 -15.52 -4.40 5.61
C ILE A 144 -14.60 -3.21 5.32
N TYR A 145 -15.03 -2.00 5.71
CA TYR A 145 -14.19 -0.80 5.58
C TYR A 145 -12.89 -0.93 6.37
N LEU A 146 -12.97 -1.41 7.63
CA LEU A 146 -11.79 -1.66 8.45
C LEU A 146 -10.89 -2.76 7.85
N PHE A 147 -11.49 -3.81 7.32
CA PHE A 147 -10.76 -4.89 6.66
C PHE A 147 -9.93 -4.36 5.48
N TYR A 148 -10.51 -3.58 4.58
CA TYR A 148 -9.79 -3.02 3.44
C TYR A 148 -8.76 -1.95 3.85
N LEU A 149 -8.99 -1.21 4.92
CA LEU A 149 -7.98 -0.30 5.47
C LEU A 149 -6.69 -1.06 5.84
N VAL A 150 -6.84 -2.23 6.46
CA VAL A 150 -5.68 -3.03 6.89
C VAL A 150 -5.09 -3.84 5.74
N THR A 151 -5.92 -4.38 4.86
CA THR A 151 -5.46 -5.32 3.82
C THR A 151 -5.05 -4.64 2.51
N LEU A 152 -5.64 -3.50 2.14
CA LEU A 152 -5.27 -2.79 0.92
C LEU A 152 -4.34 -1.60 1.19
N PHE A 153 -4.72 -0.70 2.11
CA PHE A 153 -3.95 0.53 2.32
C PHE A 153 -2.60 0.27 2.99
N LEU A 154 -2.58 -0.51 4.07
CA LEU A 154 -1.35 -0.72 4.85
C LEU A 154 -0.24 -1.39 4.03
N PRO A 155 -0.45 -2.52 3.33
CA PRO A 155 0.61 -3.14 2.53
C PRO A 155 1.12 -2.23 1.41
N THR A 156 0.23 -1.52 0.72
CA THR A 156 0.59 -0.56 -0.32
C THR A 156 1.48 0.54 0.22
N ILE A 157 1.06 1.21 1.31
CA ILE A 157 1.82 2.30 1.92
C ILE A 157 3.18 1.80 2.40
N VAL A 158 3.23 0.67 3.10
CA VAL A 158 4.47 0.09 3.62
C VAL A 158 5.42 -0.29 2.48
N PHE A 159 4.91 -0.86 1.40
CA PHE A 159 5.72 -1.23 0.23
C PHE A 159 6.30 0.01 -0.45
N VAL A 160 5.46 0.98 -0.81
CA VAL A 160 5.91 2.19 -1.53
C VAL A 160 6.85 3.04 -0.68
N VAL A 161 6.55 3.21 0.62
CA VAL A 161 7.45 3.87 1.57
C VAL A 161 8.77 3.13 1.69
N GLY A 162 8.72 1.80 1.76
CA GLY A 162 9.90 0.95 1.89
C GLY A 162 10.83 1.07 0.68
N ILE A 163 10.31 0.84 -0.51
CA ILE A 163 11.12 0.90 -1.75
C ILE A 163 11.66 2.32 -2.00
N THR A 164 10.85 3.36 -1.77
CA THR A 164 11.29 4.75 -1.92
C THR A 164 12.42 5.08 -0.93
N SER A 165 12.27 4.68 0.32
CA SER A 165 13.29 4.88 1.36
C SER A 165 14.58 4.12 1.05
N PHE A 166 14.48 2.90 0.54
CA PHE A 166 15.62 2.08 0.13
C PHE A 166 16.38 2.73 -1.04
N LEU A 167 15.67 3.11 -2.09
CA LEU A 167 16.27 3.76 -3.25
C LEU A 167 16.95 5.09 -2.88
N ALA A 168 16.30 5.91 -2.07
CA ALA A 168 16.85 7.16 -1.57
C ALA A 168 18.05 6.95 -0.64
N ALA A 169 18.05 5.87 0.15
CA ALA A 169 19.14 5.58 1.10
C ALA A 169 20.38 4.99 0.42
N ARG A 170 20.19 4.14 -0.59
CA ARG A 170 21.25 3.29 -1.14
C ARG A 170 21.58 3.55 -2.60
N CYS A 171 20.59 3.79 -3.45
CA CYS A 171 20.79 3.78 -4.89
C CYS A 171 21.04 5.17 -5.46
N PHE A 172 20.29 6.17 -5.04
CA PHE A 172 20.34 7.49 -5.62
C PHE A 172 20.92 8.55 -4.68
N LYS A 173 21.68 9.48 -5.26
CA LYS A 173 22.27 10.60 -4.51
C LYS A 173 21.34 11.81 -4.44
N ASN A 174 20.39 11.93 -5.36
CA ASN A 174 19.49 13.09 -5.50
C ASN A 174 18.02 12.68 -5.28
N GLY A 175 17.29 13.48 -4.48
CA GLY A 175 15.87 13.28 -4.23
C GLY A 175 15.02 13.37 -5.50
N THR A 176 15.39 14.25 -6.44
CA THR A 176 14.72 14.38 -7.76
C THR A 176 14.77 13.10 -8.55
N VAL A 177 15.94 12.46 -8.60
CA VAL A 177 16.11 11.18 -9.33
C VAL A 177 15.29 10.08 -8.69
N THR A 178 15.27 10.00 -7.36
CA THR A 178 14.45 9.02 -6.63
C THR A 178 12.97 9.23 -6.93
N THR A 179 12.50 10.48 -6.86
CA THR A 179 11.11 10.84 -7.13
C THR A 179 10.71 10.51 -8.57
N PHE A 180 11.55 10.88 -9.53
CA PHE A 180 11.30 10.58 -10.95
C PHE A 180 11.23 9.07 -11.20
N PHE A 181 12.19 8.32 -10.66
CA PHE A 181 12.19 6.86 -10.79
C PHE A 181 10.94 6.22 -10.18
N MET A 182 10.51 6.68 -9.01
CA MET A 182 9.30 6.18 -8.37
C MET A 182 8.04 6.54 -9.17
N LEU A 183 7.95 7.73 -9.73
CA LEU A 183 6.84 8.11 -10.61
C LEU A 183 6.77 7.21 -11.84
N VAL A 184 7.91 6.96 -12.49
CA VAL A 184 7.96 6.05 -13.64
C VAL A 184 7.55 4.63 -13.22
N TYR A 185 8.11 4.10 -12.13
CA TYR A 185 7.79 2.76 -11.64
C TYR A 185 6.28 2.60 -11.36
N LEU A 186 5.69 3.55 -10.61
CA LEU A 186 4.26 3.49 -10.27
C LEU A 186 3.36 3.72 -11.49
N SER A 187 3.80 4.53 -12.46
CA SER A 187 3.06 4.69 -13.73
C SER A 187 3.09 3.41 -14.57
N VAL A 188 4.23 2.74 -14.62
CA VAL A 188 4.36 1.43 -15.31
C VAL A 188 3.51 0.37 -14.59
N ASP A 189 3.45 0.40 -13.27
CA ASP A 189 2.59 -0.48 -12.51
C ASP A 189 1.11 -0.29 -12.87
N ILE A 190 0.64 0.94 -12.84
CA ILE A 190 -0.76 1.28 -13.17
C ILE A 190 -1.13 0.88 -14.61
N LEU A 191 -0.21 1.10 -15.57
CA LEU A 191 -0.51 0.91 -16.99
C LEU A 191 -0.32 -0.53 -17.48
N PHE A 192 0.61 -1.26 -16.89
CA PHE A 192 1.04 -2.57 -17.41
C PHE A 192 1.08 -3.67 -16.34
N LEU A 193 1.75 -3.45 -15.21
CA LEU A 193 2.00 -4.53 -14.24
C LEU A 193 0.72 -4.97 -13.53
N SER A 194 -0.21 -4.06 -13.29
CA SER A 194 -1.49 -4.36 -12.65
C SER A 194 -2.34 -5.34 -13.49
N THR A 195 -2.19 -5.33 -14.82
CA THR A 195 -2.92 -6.21 -15.73
C THR A 195 -2.22 -7.55 -15.97
N LEU A 196 -0.92 -7.63 -15.71
CA LEU A 196 -0.15 -8.86 -15.89
C LEU A 196 -0.51 -9.90 -14.84
N TYR A 197 -0.77 -11.12 -15.31
CA TYR A 197 -1.11 -12.25 -14.44
C TYR A 197 -2.23 -11.92 -13.44
N HIS A 198 -3.30 -11.24 -13.89
CA HIS A 198 -4.46 -10.88 -13.08
C HIS A 198 -4.09 -10.14 -11.78
N GLY A 199 -3.14 -9.21 -11.87
CA GLY A 199 -2.73 -8.37 -10.74
C GLY A 199 -1.69 -9.02 -9.80
N LEU A 200 -1.03 -10.10 -10.21
CA LEU A 200 0.01 -10.75 -9.41
C LEU A 200 1.14 -9.80 -9.01
N PHE A 201 1.53 -8.91 -9.92
CA PHE A 201 2.60 -7.94 -9.74
C PHE A 201 2.11 -6.54 -9.34
N ASP A 202 0.85 -6.42 -8.89
CA ASP A 202 0.24 -5.15 -8.51
C ASP A 202 0.45 -4.81 -7.02
N PRO A 203 1.49 -4.06 -6.66
CA PRO A 203 1.73 -3.62 -5.28
C PRO A 203 0.68 -2.63 -4.79
N LEU A 204 0.03 -1.89 -5.69
CA LEU A 204 -0.99 -0.90 -5.36
C LEU A 204 -2.35 -1.55 -5.07
N GLY A 205 -2.57 -2.78 -5.56
CA GLY A 205 -3.83 -3.49 -5.39
C GLY A 205 -4.97 -2.88 -6.20
N ILE A 206 -4.66 -2.39 -7.41
CA ILE A 206 -5.60 -1.63 -8.25
C ILE A 206 -6.63 -2.55 -8.88
N LEU A 207 -6.20 -3.68 -9.42
CA LEU A 207 -7.05 -4.61 -10.18
C LEU A 207 -7.22 -5.96 -9.48
N LEU A 208 -7.15 -5.98 -8.16
CA LEU A 208 -7.40 -7.21 -7.41
C LEU A 208 -8.88 -7.61 -7.53
N PRO A 209 -9.20 -8.81 -8.06
CA PRO A 209 -10.58 -9.24 -8.30
C PRO A 209 -11.30 -9.70 -7.02
N TYR A 210 -10.93 -9.19 -5.85
CA TYR A 210 -11.39 -9.69 -4.56
C TYR A 210 -12.45 -8.79 -3.95
N THR A 211 -13.66 -8.92 -4.47
CA THR A 211 -14.85 -8.28 -3.87
C THR A 211 -15.49 -9.22 -2.86
N PHE A 212 -15.86 -8.69 -1.72
CA PHE A 212 -16.66 -9.41 -0.73
C PHE A 212 -18.13 -9.39 -1.15
N SER A 213 -18.74 -10.56 -1.19
CA SER A 213 -20.18 -10.71 -1.38
C SER A 213 -20.84 -11.06 -0.05
N GLY A 214 -21.94 -10.42 0.28
CA GLY A 214 -22.75 -10.75 1.47
C GLY A 214 -23.29 -12.19 1.47
N PHE A 215 -23.33 -12.85 0.30
CA PHE A 215 -23.83 -14.22 0.15
C PHE A 215 -22.71 -15.27 0.14
N THR A 216 -21.62 -15.01 -0.58
CA THR A 216 -20.55 -16.01 -0.78
C THR A 216 -19.30 -15.69 0.04
N GLY A 217 -19.25 -14.55 0.70
CA GLY A 217 -18.03 -14.06 1.32
C GLY A 217 -17.00 -13.61 0.29
N MET A 218 -15.74 -13.86 0.56
CA MET A 218 -14.63 -13.67 -0.39
C MET A 218 -14.35 -14.97 -1.14
N ALA A 219 -14.34 -14.91 -2.47
CA ALA A 219 -14.15 -16.08 -3.32
C ALA A 219 -12.77 -16.75 -3.11
N ASP A 220 -11.70 -15.96 -2.93
CA ASP A 220 -10.35 -16.46 -2.65
C ASP A 220 -9.65 -15.60 -1.58
N LEU A 221 -10.14 -15.66 -0.35
CA LEU A 221 -9.54 -14.95 0.79
C LEU A 221 -8.07 -15.36 1.04
N PRO A 222 -7.68 -16.65 0.97
CA PRO A 222 -6.29 -17.05 1.17
C PRO A 222 -5.34 -16.46 0.14
N GLY A 223 -5.69 -16.50 -1.15
CA GLY A 223 -4.89 -15.93 -2.23
C GLY A 223 -4.74 -14.41 -2.07
N PHE A 224 -5.83 -13.71 -1.75
CA PHE A 224 -5.81 -12.28 -1.47
C PHE A 224 -4.89 -11.93 -0.29
N LEU A 225 -5.05 -12.59 0.84
CA LEU A 225 -4.21 -12.32 2.03
C LEU A 225 -2.74 -12.64 1.77
N LEU A 226 -2.46 -13.72 1.04
CA LEU A 226 -1.09 -14.08 0.67
C LEU A 226 -0.46 -13.01 -0.22
N HIS A 227 -1.20 -12.52 -1.22
CA HIS A 227 -0.76 -11.43 -2.09
C HIS A 227 -0.42 -10.18 -1.28
N ARG A 228 -1.33 -9.72 -0.44
CA ARG A 228 -1.13 -8.50 0.36
C ARG A 228 -0.01 -8.66 1.39
N THR A 229 0.10 -9.83 2.00
CA THR A 229 1.19 -10.16 2.93
C THR A 229 2.54 -10.19 2.24
N THR A 230 2.62 -10.66 0.99
CA THR A 230 3.86 -10.63 0.19
C THR A 230 4.39 -9.21 0.04
N PHE A 231 3.55 -8.27 -0.38
CA PHE A 231 3.96 -6.87 -0.54
C PHE A 231 4.25 -6.19 0.80
N LEU A 232 3.53 -6.54 1.87
CA LEU A 232 3.84 -6.06 3.21
C LEU A 232 5.25 -6.51 3.66
N LEU A 233 5.59 -7.77 3.48
CA LEU A 233 6.90 -8.34 3.84
C LEU A 233 8.02 -7.74 3.00
N LEU A 234 7.82 -7.58 1.69
CA LEU A 234 8.77 -6.91 0.81
C LEU A 234 8.99 -5.46 1.25
N GLY A 235 7.92 -4.74 1.57
CA GLY A 235 8.00 -3.37 2.07
C GLY A 235 8.79 -3.26 3.37
N ILE A 236 8.53 -4.11 4.34
CA ILE A 236 9.29 -4.16 5.61
C ILE A 236 10.76 -4.54 5.33
N GLY A 237 11.02 -5.46 4.41
CA GLY A 237 12.37 -5.81 3.98
C GLY A 237 13.14 -4.62 3.41
N PHE A 238 12.52 -3.84 2.52
CA PHE A 238 13.11 -2.60 1.99
C PHE A 238 13.32 -1.54 3.05
N ILE A 239 12.40 -1.38 4.01
CA ILE A 239 12.55 -0.47 5.16
C ILE A 239 13.78 -0.84 5.99
N THR A 240 13.95 -2.10 6.34
CA THR A 240 15.09 -2.55 7.15
C THR A 240 16.42 -2.35 6.41
N LEU A 241 16.44 -2.56 5.09
CA LEU A 241 17.61 -2.25 4.27
C LEU A 241 17.87 -0.75 4.16
N ALA A 242 16.83 0.07 4.06
CA ALA A 242 16.96 1.54 4.06
C ALA A 242 17.56 2.05 5.38
N ILE A 243 17.10 1.56 6.52
CA ILE A 243 17.61 1.91 7.85
C ILE A 243 19.11 1.65 7.94
N SER A 244 19.57 0.51 7.42
CA SER A 244 21.00 0.17 7.40
C SER A 244 21.84 1.08 6.50
N GLY A 245 21.20 1.78 5.56
CA GLY A 245 21.84 2.69 4.58
C GLY A 245 21.86 4.16 4.99
N LEU A 246 21.11 4.54 6.02
CA LEU A 246 21.08 5.92 6.51
C LEU A 246 22.25 6.15 7.49
N PRO A 247 23.34 6.84 7.08
CA PRO A 247 24.48 7.08 7.94
C PRO A 247 24.15 8.20 8.93
N ARG A 248 24.36 7.95 10.19
CA ARG A 248 24.14 8.98 11.21
C ARG A 248 25.24 9.09 12.23
N ILE A 249 25.63 8.02 12.83
CA ILE A 249 26.72 7.93 13.82
C ILE A 249 27.57 6.74 13.40
N PRO A 250 28.88 6.70 13.70
CA PRO A 250 29.67 5.49 13.50
C PRO A 250 28.98 4.35 14.27
N ASN A 251 28.19 3.60 13.55
CA ASN A 251 27.44 2.47 14.09
C ASN A 251 28.39 1.38 14.49
N LYS A 252 28.16 0.79 15.64
CA LYS A 252 28.77 -0.50 15.96
C LYS A 252 28.44 -1.44 14.79
N ILE A 253 29.48 -1.98 14.17
CA ILE A 253 29.43 -2.85 12.98
C ILE A 253 28.31 -3.91 13.10
N ASN A 254 28.09 -4.44 14.30
CA ASN A 254 27.09 -5.46 14.58
C ASN A 254 25.63 -5.04 14.34
N GLY A 255 25.26 -3.77 14.56
CA GLY A 255 23.89 -3.28 14.34
C GLY A 255 23.56 -3.19 12.86
N ARG A 256 24.49 -2.69 12.04
CA ARG A 256 24.31 -2.59 10.58
C ARG A 256 24.20 -3.97 9.92
N GLN A 257 25.04 -4.92 10.32
CA GLN A 257 24.98 -6.28 9.80
C GLN A 257 23.64 -6.96 10.12
N ARG A 258 23.16 -6.82 11.36
CA ARG A 258 21.84 -7.36 11.76
C ARG A 258 20.70 -6.78 10.91
N ALA A 259 20.68 -5.46 10.69
CA ALA A 259 19.66 -4.82 9.87
C ALA A 259 19.72 -5.29 8.40
N VAL A 260 20.92 -5.49 7.85
CA VAL A 260 21.08 -6.04 6.48
C VAL A 260 20.59 -7.48 6.43
N CYS A 261 21.01 -8.33 7.35
CA CYS A 261 20.59 -9.73 7.39
C CYS A 261 19.08 -9.87 7.56
N SER A 262 18.48 -9.09 8.48
CA SER A 262 17.02 -9.11 8.66
C SER A 262 16.26 -8.62 7.42
N GLY A 263 16.76 -7.58 6.75
CA GLY A 263 16.17 -7.08 5.52
C GLY A 263 16.22 -8.10 4.38
N ILE A 264 17.38 -8.74 4.18
CA ILE A 264 17.54 -9.79 3.17
C ILE A 264 16.61 -10.97 3.48
N LEU A 265 16.53 -11.39 4.75
CA LEU A 265 15.65 -12.48 5.16
C LEU A 265 14.18 -12.15 4.86
N LEU A 266 13.73 -10.94 5.19
CA LEU A 266 12.35 -10.51 4.92
C LEU A 266 12.05 -10.43 3.43
N LEU A 267 13.00 -9.96 2.61
CA LEU A 267 12.85 -9.98 1.15
C LEU A 267 12.76 -11.41 0.63
N PHE A 268 13.59 -12.31 1.14
CA PHE A 268 13.55 -13.73 0.76
C PHE A 268 12.21 -14.37 1.13
N VAL A 269 11.70 -14.14 2.34
CA VAL A 269 10.39 -14.63 2.78
C VAL A 269 9.26 -14.03 1.92
N GLY A 270 9.33 -12.74 1.58
CA GLY A 270 8.39 -12.10 0.68
C GLY A 270 8.41 -12.71 -0.72
N LEU A 271 9.59 -12.95 -1.29
CA LEU A 271 9.73 -13.62 -2.59
C LEU A 271 9.21 -15.07 -2.56
N LEU A 272 9.46 -15.78 -1.46
CA LEU A 272 8.93 -17.14 -1.28
C LEU A 272 7.40 -17.14 -1.22
N ALA A 273 6.81 -16.20 -0.49
CA ALA A 273 5.36 -16.01 -0.44
C ALA A 273 4.79 -15.67 -1.82
N GLY A 274 5.47 -14.81 -2.59
CA GLY A 274 5.12 -14.52 -3.98
C GLY A 274 5.18 -15.73 -4.90
N PHE A 275 6.19 -16.59 -4.73
CA PHE A 275 6.29 -17.84 -5.49
C PHE A 275 5.17 -18.83 -5.15
N ILE A 276 4.81 -18.96 -3.88
CA ILE A 276 3.68 -19.80 -3.45
C ILE A 276 2.37 -19.26 -4.05
N MET A 277 2.19 -17.95 -4.05
CA MET A 277 1.03 -17.27 -4.63
C MET A 277 0.95 -17.52 -6.15
N TYR A 278 2.05 -17.41 -6.87
CA TYR A 278 2.12 -17.70 -8.30
C TYR A 278 1.67 -19.13 -8.61
N ASN A 279 2.19 -20.11 -7.86
CA ASN A 279 1.79 -21.51 -8.02
C ASN A 279 0.31 -21.76 -7.69
N HIS A 280 -0.22 -21.06 -6.67
CA HIS A 280 -1.64 -21.14 -6.32
C HIS A 280 -2.51 -20.60 -7.46
N HIS A 281 -2.15 -19.44 -8.01
CA HIS A 281 -2.86 -18.83 -9.13
C HIS A 281 -2.86 -19.72 -10.37
N GLU A 282 -1.72 -20.28 -10.74
CA GLU A 282 -1.61 -21.23 -11.86
C GLU A 282 -2.50 -22.46 -11.67
N GLN A 283 -2.62 -22.97 -10.44
CA GLN A 283 -3.51 -24.10 -10.15
C GLN A 283 -4.99 -23.72 -10.29
N VAL A 284 -5.38 -22.49 -9.90
CA VAL A 284 -6.75 -21.99 -10.05
C VAL A 284 -7.09 -21.84 -11.53
N GLU A 285 -6.22 -21.26 -12.33
CA GLU A 285 -6.42 -21.13 -13.78
C GLU A 285 -6.54 -22.49 -14.48
N ARG A 286 -5.69 -23.45 -14.14
CA ARG A 286 -5.78 -24.82 -14.68
C ARG A 286 -7.11 -25.47 -14.33
N ARG A 287 -7.66 -25.25 -13.14
CA ARG A 287 -8.99 -25.76 -12.75
C ARG A 287 -10.09 -25.08 -13.56
N HIS A 288 -10.04 -23.76 -13.75
CA HIS A 288 -10.99 -23.05 -14.58
C HIS A 288 -10.98 -23.57 -16.02
N ALA A 289 -9.82 -23.72 -16.63
CA ALA A 289 -9.70 -24.27 -17.98
C ALA A 289 -10.25 -25.71 -18.09
N LEU A 290 -10.06 -26.53 -17.05
CA LEU A 290 -10.66 -27.86 -16.98
C LEU A 290 -12.19 -27.78 -16.91
N TYR A 291 -12.75 -26.92 -16.07
CA TYR A 291 -14.20 -26.71 -15.98
C TYR A 291 -14.80 -26.25 -17.31
N GLU A 292 -14.19 -25.25 -17.95
CA GLU A 292 -14.64 -24.76 -19.26
C GLU A 292 -14.61 -25.88 -20.32
N SER A 293 -13.54 -26.67 -20.38
CA SER A 293 -13.43 -27.77 -21.32
C SER A 293 -14.49 -28.89 -21.11
N VAL A 294 -14.92 -29.07 -19.86
CA VAL A 294 -15.97 -30.05 -19.51
C VAL A 294 -17.34 -29.48 -19.85
N TYR A 295 -17.60 -28.17 -19.60
CA TYR A 295 -18.85 -27.52 -19.96
C TYR A 295 -19.01 -27.43 -21.48
N GLU A 296 -17.99 -27.03 -22.24
CA GLU A 296 -18.04 -27.01 -23.70
C GLU A 296 -18.32 -28.39 -24.30
N LYS A 297 -17.82 -29.44 -23.69
CA LYS A 297 -18.12 -30.82 -24.10
C LYS A 297 -19.55 -31.25 -23.83
N HIS A 298 -20.21 -30.67 -22.81
CA HIS A 298 -21.59 -30.99 -22.43
C HIS A 298 -22.62 -30.09 -23.13
N ASP A 299 -22.26 -28.84 -23.46
CA ASP A 299 -23.12 -27.89 -24.19
C ASP A 299 -23.10 -28.11 -25.72
N SER A 300 -22.38 -29.09 -26.21
CA SER A 300 -22.41 -29.54 -27.61
C SER A 300 -23.21 -30.82 -27.82
N PRO A 301 -24.43 -31.04 -27.26
CA PRO A 301 -25.29 -32.08 -27.71
C PRO A 301 -26.26 -31.48 -28.74
N ASN A 302 -26.13 -31.93 -29.97
CA ASN A 302 -27.03 -31.69 -31.10
C ASN A 302 -26.64 -30.59 -32.10
N LYS A 303 -25.50 -30.83 -32.76
CA LYS A 303 -25.45 -30.57 -34.22
C LYS A 303 -25.43 -31.92 -34.91
N MET A 304 -26.60 -32.56 -34.98
CA MET A 304 -26.97 -33.49 -36.04
C MET A 304 -28.12 -32.88 -36.83
#